data_f6921584327dd5ef6f4930e276382c58
#
_entry.id   f6921584327dd5ef6f4930e276382c58
#
_cell.length_a   1.000
_cell.length_b   1.000
_cell.length_c   1.000
_cell.angle_alpha   90.00
_cell.angle_beta   90.00
_cell.angle_gamma   90.00
#
_symmetry.space_group_name_H-M   'P 1'
#
loop_
_entity.id
_entity.type
_entity.pdbx_description
1 polymer ?
#
loop_
_entity_poly.entity_id
_entity_poly.type
_entity_poly.pdbx_seq_one_letter_code
_entity_poly.pdbx_strand_id
1 'polypeptide(L)'
;MSNPIVSFDEQAVKDELRDLVRKTIEETINAMLDEEADQLVGAGPYERTDERAAYRAGHYERGFTTTSGQVTLRMPKLKACASPPPSSSATRGARPASRRPSSRCNLAGVSTRRIEDVSEILWGAGVSAGTVSNLNEKAFKAVEEWRCRPLVREYPYVYVDGIYLKRSWGGSYENVAVMVAIGVNEDGYREVIGCAEGFTESSECWRDFLSWLKSRGLRGVRMVVGDKAAGMVGSIAEVFPEARYQRCTVHFYRNVLAKVPKSKRPQAAAMLKAIHAMESREAAAAKAEAVASDLESMKLKEPPRSCAKASPRRSRTARC
;
A
#
# COMPACT_ATOMS: atom_id res chain seq x y z
N MET A 1 30.16 43.16 13.40
CA MET A 1 29.83 41.94 12.67
C MET A 1 30.92 40.94 13.00
N SER A 2 30.67 40.00 13.91
CA SER A 2 31.66 38.98 14.30
C SER A 2 31.60 37.84 13.26
N ASN A 3 32.72 37.63 12.55
CA ASN A 3 32.85 36.44 11.72
C ASN A 3 32.75 35.19 12.57
N PRO A 4 31.97 34.17 12.16
CA PRO A 4 31.96 32.89 12.84
C PRO A 4 33.35 32.26 12.73
N ILE A 5 33.94 31.92 13.89
CA ILE A 5 35.31 31.37 14.00
C ILE A 5 35.39 29.92 13.50
N VAL A 6 34.26 29.25 13.33
CA VAL A 6 34.17 27.89 12.82
C VAL A 6 33.05 27.82 11.78
N SER A 7 33.38 27.48 10.55
CA SER A 7 32.42 27.12 9.51
C SER A 7 32.17 25.62 9.58
N PHE A 8 30.98 25.21 9.96
CA PHE A 8 30.57 23.81 9.97
C PHE A 8 29.95 23.44 8.61
N ASP A 9 30.64 22.63 7.84
CA ASP A 9 30.12 22.07 6.61
C ASP A 9 29.40 20.74 6.92
N GLU A 10 28.08 20.83 7.04
CA GLU A 10 27.23 19.69 7.37
C GLU A 10 27.33 18.57 6.33
N GLN A 11 27.52 18.90 5.06
CA GLN A 11 27.61 17.90 3.98
C GLN A 11 28.93 17.15 4.06
N ALA A 12 30.04 17.86 4.25
CA ALA A 12 31.37 17.23 4.39
C ALA A 12 31.42 16.28 5.59
N VAL A 13 30.84 16.67 6.74
CA VAL A 13 30.75 15.80 7.93
C VAL A 13 29.87 14.55 7.68
N LYS A 14 28.75 14.70 6.99
CA LYS A 14 27.88 13.56 6.63
C LYS A 14 28.60 12.58 5.69
N ASP A 15 29.35 13.07 4.73
CA ASP A 15 30.08 12.23 3.79
C ASP A 15 31.24 11.51 4.48
N GLU A 16 31.96 12.19 5.37
CA GLU A 16 33.04 11.60 6.16
C GLU A 16 32.52 10.54 7.14
N LEU A 17 31.40 10.81 7.82
CA LEU A 17 30.72 9.80 8.67
C LEU A 17 30.26 8.57 7.87
N ARG A 18 29.72 8.77 6.67
CA ARG A 18 29.29 7.69 5.81
C ARG A 18 30.47 6.80 5.37
N ASP A 19 31.58 7.41 5.01
CA ASP A 19 32.80 6.70 4.64
C ASP A 19 33.40 5.96 5.81
N LEU A 20 33.42 6.54 7.01
CA LEU A 20 33.86 5.87 8.23
C LEU A 20 33.01 4.65 8.55
N VAL A 21 31.70 4.79 8.52
CA VAL A 21 30.76 3.67 8.76
C VAL A 21 30.95 2.58 7.72
N ARG A 22 31.08 2.92 6.44
CA ARG A 22 31.32 1.98 5.35
C ARG A 22 32.61 1.18 5.59
N LYS A 23 33.71 1.86 5.93
CA LYS A 23 35.03 1.24 6.19
C LYS A 23 34.95 0.32 7.41
N THR A 24 34.33 0.76 8.49
CA THR A 24 34.15 -0.06 9.69
C THR A 24 33.34 -1.32 9.42
N ILE A 25 32.26 -1.23 8.63
CA ILE A 25 31.44 -2.39 8.22
C ILE A 25 32.27 -3.35 7.37
N GLU A 26 33.04 -2.84 6.41
CA GLU A 26 33.90 -3.64 5.55
C GLU A 26 34.96 -4.40 6.35
N GLU A 27 35.65 -3.73 7.24
CA GLU A 27 36.67 -4.32 8.12
C GLU A 27 36.06 -5.38 9.06
N THR A 28 34.91 -5.06 9.68
CA THR A 28 34.24 -5.98 10.61
C THR A 28 33.78 -7.26 9.92
N ILE A 29 33.12 -7.14 8.76
CA ILE A 29 32.62 -8.32 8.02
C ILE A 29 33.80 -9.17 7.52
N ASN A 30 34.87 -8.52 7.01
CA ASN A 30 36.03 -9.27 6.55
C ASN A 30 36.73 -10.01 7.71
N ALA A 31 36.82 -9.41 8.89
CA ALA A 31 37.34 -10.08 10.08
C ALA A 31 36.48 -11.29 10.50
N MET A 32 35.14 -11.16 10.48
CA MET A 32 34.23 -12.26 10.76
C MET A 32 34.36 -13.41 9.75
N LEU A 33 34.55 -13.09 8.46
CA LEU A 33 34.71 -14.09 7.40
C LEU A 33 36.02 -14.84 7.55
N ASP A 34 37.09 -14.17 7.97
CA ASP A 34 38.37 -14.78 8.23
C ASP A 34 38.32 -15.69 9.48
N GLU A 35 37.64 -15.26 10.54
CA GLU A 35 37.41 -16.05 11.74
C GLU A 35 36.55 -17.29 11.46
N GLU A 36 35.48 -17.18 10.68
CA GLU A 36 34.65 -18.31 10.24
C GLU A 36 35.49 -19.31 9.41
N ALA A 37 36.35 -18.79 8.53
CA ALA A 37 37.25 -19.62 7.75
C ALA A 37 38.24 -20.36 8.64
N ASP A 38 38.77 -19.76 9.70
CA ASP A 38 39.65 -20.38 10.68
C ASP A 38 38.97 -21.53 11.41
N GLN A 39 37.72 -21.32 11.84
CA GLN A 39 36.90 -22.35 12.48
C GLN A 39 36.63 -23.53 11.53
N LEU A 40 36.31 -23.24 10.25
CA LEU A 40 36.07 -24.29 9.24
C LEU A 40 37.33 -25.06 8.84
N VAL A 41 38.48 -24.43 8.89
CA VAL A 41 39.79 -25.08 8.62
C VAL A 41 40.26 -25.93 9.80
N GLY A 42 39.85 -25.61 11.03
CA GLY A 42 40.28 -26.27 12.26
C GLY A 42 41.75 -25.98 12.64
N ALA A 43 42.36 -24.95 12.00
CA ALA A 43 43.73 -24.56 12.29
C ALA A 43 43.98 -23.10 11.90
N GLY A 44 44.78 -22.37 12.68
CA GLY A 44 45.22 -21.01 12.39
C GLY A 44 46.12 -20.90 11.14
N PRO A 45 46.42 -19.66 10.69
CA PRO A 45 47.35 -19.43 9.60
C PRO A 45 48.73 -20.04 9.93
N TYR A 46 49.26 -20.90 9.00
CA TYR A 46 50.55 -21.59 9.11
C TYR A 46 50.64 -22.67 10.21
N GLU A 47 49.58 -22.96 10.95
CA GLU A 47 49.54 -24.03 11.94
C GLU A 47 49.39 -25.39 11.27
N ARG A 48 50.17 -26.39 11.70
CA ARG A 48 50.11 -27.79 11.22
C ARG A 48 49.48 -28.65 12.31
N THR A 49 48.23 -29.01 12.15
CA THR A 49 47.49 -29.90 13.05
C THR A 49 46.90 -31.06 12.26
N ASP A 50 46.78 -32.24 12.87
CA ASP A 50 46.17 -33.41 12.25
C ASP A 50 44.64 -33.29 12.09
N GLU A 51 44.02 -32.32 12.78
CA GLU A 51 42.61 -32.04 12.73
C GLU A 51 42.21 -31.09 11.59
N ARG A 52 43.14 -30.70 10.75
CA ARG A 52 42.93 -29.74 9.67
C ARG A 52 41.98 -30.28 8.61
N ALA A 53 40.75 -29.70 8.53
CA ALA A 53 39.69 -30.12 7.62
C ALA A 53 39.84 -29.55 6.19
N ALA A 54 40.53 -28.40 6.02
CA ALA A 54 40.67 -27.73 4.74
C ALA A 54 41.96 -26.87 4.65
N TYR A 55 42.31 -26.48 3.42
CA TYR A 55 43.41 -25.55 3.15
C TYR A 55 42.87 -24.22 2.64
N ARG A 56 43.48 -23.12 3.04
CA ARG A 56 43.22 -21.80 2.50
C ARG A 56 43.86 -21.66 1.12
N ALA A 57 43.09 -21.25 0.12
CA ALA A 57 43.52 -21.07 -1.27
C ALA A 57 43.43 -19.61 -1.72
N GLY A 58 43.66 -18.66 -0.79
CA GLY A 58 43.54 -17.22 -1.03
C GLY A 58 42.11 -16.68 -0.86
N HIS A 59 41.86 -15.49 -1.39
CA HIS A 59 40.57 -14.81 -1.31
C HIS A 59 40.08 -14.43 -2.72
N TYR A 60 38.79 -14.16 -2.85
CA TYR A 60 38.25 -13.46 -4.00
C TYR A 60 37.38 -12.29 -3.52
N GLU A 61 37.31 -11.24 -4.31
CA GLU A 61 36.55 -10.06 -3.96
C GLU A 61 35.10 -10.22 -4.39
N ARG A 62 34.18 -9.77 -3.52
CA ARG A 62 32.76 -9.76 -3.77
C ARG A 62 32.15 -8.44 -3.29
N GLY A 63 31.51 -7.68 -4.18
CA GLY A 63 30.74 -6.50 -3.80
C GLY A 63 29.50 -6.87 -2.97
N PHE A 64 29.31 -6.17 -1.85
CA PHE A 64 28.15 -6.30 -1.00
C PHE A 64 27.58 -4.91 -0.70
N THR A 65 26.28 -4.70 -0.98
CA THR A 65 25.61 -3.41 -0.78
C THR A 65 24.96 -3.36 0.59
N THR A 66 25.39 -2.41 1.41
CA THR A 66 24.84 -2.12 2.74
C THR A 66 23.96 -0.87 2.70
N THR A 67 23.33 -0.52 3.81
CA THR A 67 22.61 0.76 3.98
C THR A 67 23.53 1.98 3.94
N SER A 68 24.83 1.79 4.17
CA SER A 68 25.86 2.83 4.18
C SER A 68 26.68 2.90 2.88
N GLY A 69 26.33 2.09 1.87
CA GLY A 69 27.00 2.05 0.57
C GLY A 69 27.49 0.66 0.19
N GLN A 70 28.24 0.60 -0.92
CA GLN A 70 28.85 -0.63 -1.40
C GLN A 70 30.17 -0.88 -0.69
N VAL A 71 30.34 -2.09 -0.14
CA VAL A 71 31.57 -2.57 0.51
C VAL A 71 32.14 -3.76 -0.26
N THR A 72 33.46 -3.96 -0.20
CA THR A 72 34.13 -5.06 -0.86
C THR A 72 34.47 -6.14 0.18
N LEU A 73 33.85 -7.30 0.04
CA LEU A 73 34.11 -8.44 0.92
C LEU A 73 35.21 -9.33 0.33
N ARG A 74 36.18 -9.68 1.17
CA ARG A 74 37.26 -10.59 0.84
C ARG A 74 36.88 -12.02 1.26
N MET A 75 36.22 -12.74 0.36
CA MET A 75 35.69 -14.08 0.62
C MET A 75 36.85 -15.11 0.62
N PRO A 76 37.11 -15.82 1.71
CA PRO A 76 38.15 -16.85 1.75
C PRO A 76 37.81 -18.05 0.86
N LYS A 77 38.77 -18.51 0.10
CA LYS A 77 38.69 -19.75 -0.69
C LYS A 77 39.22 -20.92 0.14
N LEU A 78 38.37 -21.89 0.41
CA LEU A 78 38.74 -23.12 1.12
C LEU A 78 38.77 -24.28 0.15
N LYS A 79 39.84 -25.09 0.25
CA LYS A 79 40.02 -26.35 -0.48
C LYS A 79 39.88 -27.50 0.50
N ALA A 80 38.84 -28.32 0.38
CA ALA A 80 38.58 -29.43 1.28
C ALA A 80 39.63 -30.56 1.11
N CYS A 81 39.98 -31.20 2.21
CA CYS A 81 40.91 -32.33 2.22
C CYS A 81 40.23 -33.68 1.96
N ALA A 82 39.16 -33.78 1.19
CA ALA A 82 38.45 -35.03 0.85
C ALA A 82 37.20 -35.35 1.67
N SER A 83 36.20 -34.48 1.59
CA SER A 83 34.79 -34.84 1.83
C SER A 83 33.88 -33.82 1.13
N PRO A 84 32.69 -34.20 0.62
CA PRO A 84 31.80 -33.25 -0.05
C PRO A 84 31.43 -32.12 0.92
N PRO A 85 31.46 -30.87 0.47
CA PRO A 85 31.13 -29.73 1.32
C PRO A 85 29.68 -29.87 1.80
N PRO A 86 29.37 -29.55 3.07
CA PRO A 86 28.02 -29.34 3.49
C PRO A 86 27.44 -28.25 2.58
N SER A 87 26.22 -28.45 2.12
CA SER A 87 25.52 -27.54 1.18
C SER A 87 25.53 -26.13 1.77
N SER A 88 26.43 -25.29 1.28
CA SER A 88 26.51 -23.89 1.72
C SER A 88 25.31 -23.14 1.27
N SER A 89 24.33 -22.99 2.17
CA SER A 89 23.20 -22.05 2.03
C SER A 89 23.67 -20.59 1.94
N ALA A 90 24.95 -20.32 2.08
CA ALA A 90 25.58 -19.01 1.98
C ALA A 90 25.69 -18.45 0.55
N THR A 91 25.36 -19.20 -0.49
CA THR A 91 25.40 -18.73 -1.88
C THR A 91 24.12 -18.09 -2.39
N ARG A 92 23.05 -18.04 -1.60
CA ARG A 92 21.94 -17.14 -1.92
C ARG A 92 22.36 -15.73 -1.58
N GLY A 93 22.80 -14.99 -2.60
CA GLY A 93 23.24 -13.62 -2.48
C GLY A 93 22.31 -12.83 -1.57
N ALA A 94 22.89 -12.25 -0.52
CA ALA A 94 22.19 -11.34 0.37
C ALA A 94 21.39 -10.36 -0.50
N ARG A 95 20.07 -10.33 -0.32
CA ARG A 95 19.21 -9.42 -1.09
C ARG A 95 19.62 -8.01 -0.70
N PRO A 96 20.08 -7.16 -1.64
CA PRO A 96 20.51 -5.82 -1.32
C PRO A 96 19.43 -5.12 -0.51
N ALA A 97 19.80 -4.47 0.58
CA ALA A 97 18.88 -3.73 1.46
C ALA A 97 18.04 -2.68 0.71
N SER A 98 18.53 -2.22 -0.46
CA SER A 98 17.88 -1.26 -1.35
C SER A 98 16.67 -1.79 -2.13
N ARG A 99 16.49 -3.12 -2.29
CA ARG A 99 15.41 -3.66 -3.16
C ARG A 99 14.00 -3.45 -2.60
N ARG A 100 13.80 -3.60 -1.28
CA ARG A 100 12.49 -3.41 -0.66
C ARG A 100 12.01 -1.95 -0.68
N PRO A 101 12.85 -0.95 -0.31
CA PRO A 101 12.49 0.45 -0.45
C PRO A 101 12.19 0.86 -1.90
N SER A 102 12.98 0.41 -2.89
CA SER A 102 12.80 0.77 -4.30
C SER A 102 11.45 0.35 -4.87
N SER A 103 10.98 -0.87 -4.56
CA SER A 103 9.63 -1.30 -4.99
C SER A 103 8.53 -0.51 -4.30
N ARG A 104 8.68 -0.16 -3.02
CA ARG A 104 7.71 0.69 -2.30
C ARG A 104 7.64 2.10 -2.87
N CYS A 105 8.79 2.70 -3.24
CA CYS A 105 8.83 4.02 -3.87
C CYS A 105 8.05 4.02 -5.20
N ASN A 106 8.21 2.99 -6.02
CA ASN A 106 7.50 2.91 -7.30
C ASN A 106 5.99 2.71 -7.10
N LEU A 107 5.57 1.84 -6.18
CA LEU A 107 4.16 1.66 -5.80
C LEU A 107 3.55 2.95 -5.24
N ALA A 108 4.36 3.83 -4.63
CA ALA A 108 3.95 5.16 -4.18
C ALA A 108 3.94 6.21 -5.30
N GLY A 109 4.20 5.83 -6.55
CA GLY A 109 4.12 6.72 -7.72
C GLY A 109 5.43 7.41 -8.10
N VAL A 110 6.57 7.02 -7.51
CA VAL A 110 7.89 7.53 -7.90
C VAL A 110 8.32 6.85 -9.20
N SER A 111 8.72 7.62 -10.22
CA SER A 111 9.17 7.05 -11.49
C SER A 111 10.42 6.18 -11.31
N THR A 112 10.58 5.17 -12.17
CA THR A 112 11.72 4.23 -12.11
C THR A 112 13.08 4.93 -12.22
N ARG A 113 13.18 5.99 -13.04
CA ARG A 113 14.40 6.81 -13.17
C ARG A 113 14.70 7.56 -11.87
N ARG A 114 13.69 8.18 -11.26
CA ARG A 114 13.85 8.89 -9.98
C ARG A 114 14.22 7.96 -8.81
N ILE A 115 13.84 6.70 -8.89
CA ILE A 115 14.24 5.71 -7.88
C ILE A 115 15.73 5.42 -7.97
N GLU A 116 16.32 5.43 -9.18
CA GLU A 116 17.76 5.28 -9.37
C GLU A 116 18.52 6.42 -8.68
N ASP A 117 18.15 7.68 -8.96
CA ASP A 117 18.73 8.86 -8.33
C ASP A 117 18.60 8.83 -6.80
N VAL A 118 17.39 8.56 -6.29
CA VAL A 118 17.12 8.48 -4.83
C VAL A 118 17.89 7.34 -4.19
N SER A 119 18.01 6.19 -4.85
CA SER A 119 18.74 5.04 -4.29
C SER A 119 20.24 5.31 -4.24
N GLU A 120 20.79 6.02 -5.22
CA GLU A 120 22.19 6.44 -5.22
C GLU A 120 22.48 7.40 -4.07
N ILE A 121 21.61 8.40 -3.85
CA ILE A 121 21.74 9.34 -2.72
C ILE A 121 21.64 8.66 -1.36
N LEU A 122 20.67 7.75 -1.19
CA LEU A 122 20.39 7.14 0.12
C LEU A 122 21.32 5.97 0.47
N TRP A 123 21.77 5.21 -0.53
CA TRP A 123 22.52 3.96 -0.30
C TRP A 123 23.85 3.90 -1.04
N GLY A 124 24.23 4.97 -1.76
CA GLY A 124 25.47 5.01 -2.52
C GLY A 124 25.53 3.98 -3.67
N ALA A 125 24.39 3.45 -4.08
CA ALA A 125 24.27 2.52 -5.20
C ALA A 125 22.93 2.69 -5.90
N GLY A 126 22.99 3.01 -7.19
CA GLY A 126 21.82 3.15 -8.06
C GLY A 126 21.13 1.79 -8.29
N VAL A 127 19.81 1.77 -8.16
CA VAL A 127 18.99 0.61 -8.54
C VAL A 127 18.47 0.83 -9.95
N SER A 128 18.98 0.07 -10.93
CA SER A 128 18.62 0.27 -12.33
C SER A 128 17.10 0.17 -12.58
N ALA A 129 16.60 0.92 -13.57
CA ALA A 129 15.19 0.89 -13.98
C ALA A 129 14.71 -0.53 -14.32
N GLY A 130 15.55 -1.38 -14.92
CA GLY A 130 15.25 -2.78 -15.18
C GLY A 130 15.04 -3.60 -13.90
N THR A 131 15.85 -3.35 -12.87
CA THR A 131 15.67 -4.01 -11.57
C THR A 131 14.36 -3.60 -10.91
N VAL A 132 13.99 -2.31 -10.99
CA VAL A 132 12.71 -1.81 -10.46
C VAL A 132 11.55 -2.44 -11.22
N SER A 133 11.61 -2.53 -12.56
CA SER A 133 10.59 -3.18 -13.38
C SER A 133 10.40 -4.66 -13.00
N ASN A 134 11.47 -5.42 -12.85
CA ASN A 134 11.41 -6.83 -12.42
C ASN A 134 10.83 -6.99 -11.00
N LEU A 135 11.10 -6.04 -10.10
CA LEU A 135 10.51 -6.03 -8.76
C LEU A 135 9.01 -5.74 -8.81
N ASN A 136 8.59 -4.83 -9.70
CA ASN A 136 7.18 -4.51 -9.91
C ASN A 136 6.41 -5.68 -10.51
N GLU A 137 6.96 -6.39 -11.47
CA GLU A 137 6.34 -7.59 -12.04
C GLU A 137 6.08 -8.65 -10.95
N LYS A 138 7.07 -8.87 -10.06
CA LYS A 138 6.88 -9.78 -8.91
C LYS A 138 5.84 -9.28 -7.93
N ALA A 139 5.81 -7.97 -7.65
CA ALA A 139 4.80 -7.36 -6.79
C ALA A 139 3.41 -7.46 -7.41
N PHE A 140 3.29 -7.23 -8.72
CA PHE A 140 2.04 -7.37 -9.46
C PHE A 140 1.47 -8.79 -9.37
N LYS A 141 2.32 -9.81 -9.54
CA LYS A 141 1.90 -11.20 -9.39
C LYS A 141 1.31 -11.48 -8.00
N ALA A 142 1.97 -11.02 -6.94
CA ALA A 142 1.47 -11.18 -5.58
C ALA A 142 0.16 -10.39 -5.33
N VAL A 143 0.02 -9.21 -5.92
CA VAL A 143 -1.23 -8.42 -5.86
C VAL A 143 -2.36 -9.13 -6.60
N GLU A 144 -2.07 -9.74 -7.75
CA GLU A 144 -3.06 -10.47 -8.54
C GLU A 144 -3.53 -11.74 -7.82
N GLU A 145 -2.61 -12.50 -7.22
CA GLU A 145 -2.94 -13.64 -6.38
C GLU A 145 -3.84 -13.23 -5.21
N TRP A 146 -3.50 -12.13 -4.54
CA TRP A 146 -4.32 -11.58 -3.46
C TRP A 146 -5.69 -11.10 -3.97
N ARG A 147 -5.75 -10.42 -5.10
CA ARG A 147 -6.97 -9.90 -5.72
C ARG A 147 -7.94 -11.01 -6.08
N CYS A 148 -7.42 -12.12 -6.59
CA CYS A 148 -8.20 -13.29 -7.03
C CYS A 148 -8.45 -14.33 -5.93
N ARG A 149 -8.00 -14.10 -4.70
CA ARG A 149 -8.16 -15.06 -3.60
C ARG A 149 -9.63 -15.39 -3.32
N PRO A 150 -9.97 -16.64 -2.92
CA PRO A 150 -11.31 -17.00 -2.49
C PRO A 150 -11.75 -16.20 -1.26
N LEU A 151 -13.02 -15.81 -1.21
CA LEU A 151 -13.66 -15.16 -0.08
C LEU A 151 -14.36 -16.24 0.76
N VAL A 152 -13.73 -16.66 1.86
CA VAL A 152 -14.20 -17.78 2.67
C VAL A 152 -15.18 -17.38 3.78
N ARG A 153 -15.20 -16.09 4.16
CA ARG A 153 -16.04 -15.54 5.22
C ARG A 153 -17.34 -14.98 4.67
N GLU A 154 -18.31 -14.77 5.56
CA GLU A 154 -19.50 -13.99 5.25
C GLU A 154 -19.24 -12.49 5.47
N TYR A 155 -19.86 -11.67 4.63
CA TYR A 155 -19.71 -10.20 4.67
C TYR A 155 -21.09 -9.54 4.71
N PRO A 156 -21.69 -9.38 5.91
CA PRO A 156 -23.01 -8.76 6.05
C PRO A 156 -23.09 -7.34 5.50
N TYR A 157 -21.99 -6.59 5.52
CA TYR A 157 -21.92 -5.23 5.00
C TYR A 157 -20.80 -5.10 3.98
N VAL A 158 -21.14 -4.56 2.81
CA VAL A 158 -20.18 -4.32 1.72
C VAL A 158 -20.23 -2.85 1.33
N TYR A 159 -19.10 -2.19 1.36
CA TYR A 159 -18.93 -0.83 0.84
C TYR A 159 -18.34 -0.92 -0.55
N VAL A 160 -18.96 -0.22 -1.51
CA VAL A 160 -18.47 -0.16 -2.89
C VAL A 160 -18.29 1.30 -3.31
N ASP A 161 -17.20 1.56 -4.03
CA ASP A 161 -16.86 2.90 -4.54
C ASP A 161 -16.12 2.79 -5.87
N GLY A 162 -16.29 3.80 -6.73
CA GLY A 162 -15.55 3.97 -7.98
C GLY A 162 -14.58 5.13 -7.85
N ILE A 163 -13.29 4.88 -8.12
CA ILE A 163 -12.24 5.88 -8.05
C ILE A 163 -11.70 6.11 -9.46
N TYR A 164 -11.73 7.35 -9.95
CA TYR A 164 -11.11 7.71 -11.22
C TYR A 164 -9.64 8.06 -11.03
N LEU A 165 -8.79 7.30 -11.69
CA LEU A 165 -7.35 7.53 -11.75
C LEU A 165 -6.96 7.98 -13.15
N LYS A 166 -5.98 8.87 -13.24
CA LYS A 166 -5.37 9.25 -14.52
C LYS A 166 -4.23 8.31 -14.83
N ARG A 167 -4.32 7.62 -15.95
CA ARG A 167 -3.25 6.79 -16.50
C ARG A 167 -2.61 7.49 -17.69
N SER A 168 -1.27 7.53 -17.73
CA SER A 168 -0.52 7.97 -18.88
C SER A 168 -0.03 6.74 -19.64
N TRP A 169 -0.42 6.60 -20.88
CA TRP A 169 -0.02 5.52 -21.76
C TRP A 169 0.24 6.06 -23.17
N GLY A 170 1.43 5.77 -23.76
CA GLY A 170 1.75 6.17 -25.12
C GLY A 170 1.69 7.69 -25.40
N GLY A 171 1.89 8.53 -24.36
CA GLY A 171 1.82 9.99 -24.47
C GLY A 171 0.42 10.59 -24.33
N SER A 172 -0.62 9.77 -24.18
CA SER A 172 -1.99 10.21 -23.87
C SER A 172 -2.35 9.98 -22.41
N TYR A 173 -3.31 10.78 -21.89
CA TYR A 173 -3.87 10.62 -20.55
C TYR A 173 -5.28 10.06 -20.66
N GLU A 174 -5.51 8.95 -20.01
CA GLU A 174 -6.81 8.31 -19.92
C GLU A 174 -7.31 8.31 -18.47
N ASN A 175 -8.63 8.50 -18.30
CA ASN A 175 -9.27 8.28 -17.01
C ASN A 175 -9.66 6.81 -16.91
N VAL A 176 -9.16 6.13 -15.91
CA VAL A 176 -9.47 4.73 -15.60
C VAL A 176 -10.29 4.69 -14.34
N ALA A 177 -11.44 4.06 -14.38
CA ALA A 177 -12.25 3.79 -13.21
C ALA A 177 -11.70 2.54 -12.50
N VAL A 178 -11.42 2.66 -11.21
CA VAL A 178 -11.07 1.53 -10.35
C VAL A 178 -12.20 1.31 -9.37
N MET A 179 -12.89 0.19 -9.50
CA MET A 179 -13.94 -0.22 -8.59
C MET A 179 -13.32 -0.93 -7.39
N VAL A 180 -13.73 -0.54 -6.19
CA VAL A 180 -13.23 -1.08 -4.93
C VAL A 180 -14.39 -1.57 -4.08
N ALA A 181 -14.22 -2.74 -3.46
CA ALA A 181 -15.16 -3.27 -2.48
C ALA A 181 -14.44 -3.55 -1.15
N ILE A 182 -15.03 -3.05 -0.06
CA ILE A 182 -14.59 -3.28 1.32
C ILE A 182 -15.71 -4.04 2.03
N GLY A 183 -15.43 -5.24 2.47
CA GLY A 183 -16.35 -6.06 3.26
C GLY A 183 -16.12 -5.87 4.76
N VAL A 184 -17.21 -5.95 5.52
CA VAL A 184 -17.16 -6.12 6.97
C VAL A 184 -17.60 -7.56 7.26
N ASN A 185 -16.72 -8.35 7.84
CA ASN A 185 -17.00 -9.75 8.16
C ASN A 185 -17.88 -9.91 9.41
N GLU A 186 -18.22 -11.13 9.73
CA GLU A 186 -19.04 -11.49 10.90
C GLU A 186 -18.43 -11.02 12.22
N ASP A 187 -17.10 -10.97 12.32
CA ASP A 187 -16.36 -10.52 13.50
C ASP A 187 -16.30 -8.98 13.59
N GLY A 188 -16.82 -8.24 12.60
CA GLY A 188 -16.80 -6.79 12.54
C GLY A 188 -15.54 -6.19 11.92
N TYR A 189 -14.57 -6.99 11.47
CA TYR A 189 -13.36 -6.49 10.82
C TYR A 189 -13.62 -6.09 9.38
N ARG A 190 -12.95 -5.01 8.97
CA ARG A 190 -12.99 -4.50 7.60
C ARG A 190 -11.80 -5.00 6.81
N GLU A 191 -12.07 -5.49 5.62
CA GLU A 191 -11.01 -5.86 4.67
C GLU A 191 -11.38 -5.48 3.24
N VAL A 192 -10.38 -5.18 2.41
CA VAL A 192 -10.59 -5.00 0.98
C VAL A 192 -10.82 -6.36 0.37
N ILE A 193 -12.05 -6.62 -0.09
CA ILE A 193 -12.45 -7.89 -0.68
C ILE A 193 -12.30 -7.93 -2.19
N GLY A 194 -12.14 -6.78 -2.84
CA GLY A 194 -11.86 -6.72 -4.27
C GLY A 194 -11.53 -5.33 -4.76
N CYS A 195 -10.72 -5.28 -5.81
CA CYS A 195 -10.56 -4.12 -6.65
C CYS A 195 -10.42 -4.59 -8.10
N ALA A 196 -11.02 -3.86 -9.04
CA ALA A 196 -10.94 -4.15 -10.47
C ALA A 196 -10.93 -2.85 -11.27
N GLU A 197 -10.21 -2.88 -12.39
CA GLU A 197 -10.26 -1.82 -13.38
C GLU A 197 -11.56 -1.94 -14.18
N GLY A 198 -12.24 -0.82 -14.40
CA GLY A 198 -13.38 -0.69 -15.29
C GLY A 198 -13.16 0.48 -16.25
N PHE A 199 -13.75 0.40 -17.43
CA PHE A 199 -13.65 1.50 -18.40
C PHE A 199 -14.45 2.72 -17.94
N THR A 200 -15.60 2.50 -17.29
CA THR A 200 -16.51 3.52 -16.79
C THR A 200 -17.29 2.97 -15.59
N GLU A 201 -17.98 3.85 -14.84
CA GLU A 201 -18.98 3.43 -13.84
C GLU A 201 -20.33 3.07 -14.50
N SER A 202 -20.31 2.30 -15.58
CA SER A 202 -21.53 1.83 -16.25
C SER A 202 -22.20 0.72 -15.42
N SER A 203 -23.49 0.47 -15.70
CA SER A 203 -24.23 -0.64 -15.09
C SER A 203 -23.59 -1.99 -15.38
N GLU A 204 -23.03 -2.15 -16.58
CA GLU A 204 -22.35 -3.37 -17.01
C GLU A 204 -21.08 -3.62 -16.20
N CYS A 205 -20.19 -2.63 -16.09
CA CYS A 205 -18.98 -2.74 -15.29
C CYS A 205 -19.28 -3.05 -13.80
N TRP A 206 -20.31 -2.43 -13.24
CA TRP A 206 -20.73 -2.74 -11.86
C TRP A 206 -21.30 -4.15 -11.74
N ARG A 207 -22.10 -4.61 -12.71
CA ARG A 207 -22.60 -5.99 -12.73
C ARG A 207 -21.47 -7.01 -12.78
N ASP A 208 -20.52 -6.80 -13.67
CA ASP A 208 -19.36 -7.70 -13.83
C ASP A 208 -18.51 -7.73 -12.57
N PHE A 209 -18.24 -6.58 -11.96
CA PHE A 209 -17.51 -6.49 -10.71
C PHE A 209 -18.18 -7.22 -9.55
N LEU A 210 -19.48 -7.00 -9.37
CA LEU A 210 -20.26 -7.66 -8.31
C LEU A 210 -20.40 -9.16 -8.56
N SER A 211 -20.58 -9.57 -9.82
CA SER A 211 -20.64 -10.98 -10.23
C SER A 211 -19.30 -11.66 -10.00
N TRP A 212 -18.19 -10.98 -10.30
CA TRP A 212 -16.85 -11.48 -10.01
C TRP A 212 -16.61 -11.65 -8.49
N LEU A 213 -17.04 -10.71 -7.65
CA LEU A 213 -16.97 -10.89 -6.20
C LEU A 213 -17.78 -12.11 -5.73
N LYS A 214 -18.99 -12.29 -6.29
CA LYS A 214 -19.85 -13.44 -5.99
C LYS A 214 -19.22 -14.77 -6.42
N SER A 215 -18.58 -14.82 -7.60
CA SER A 215 -17.89 -16.03 -8.08
C SER A 215 -16.68 -16.41 -7.22
N ARG A 216 -16.05 -15.43 -6.54
CA ARG A 216 -14.97 -15.65 -5.57
C ARG A 216 -15.47 -16.08 -4.19
N GLY A 217 -16.77 -16.19 -3.98
CA GLY A 217 -17.38 -16.65 -2.74
C GLY A 217 -17.96 -15.56 -1.85
N LEU A 218 -18.19 -14.33 -2.34
CA LEU A 218 -18.88 -13.30 -1.59
C LEU A 218 -20.31 -13.74 -1.27
N ARG A 219 -20.62 -13.91 0.01
CA ARG A 219 -21.89 -14.40 0.51
C ARG A 219 -22.30 -13.69 1.80
N GLY A 220 -23.57 -13.90 2.23
CA GLY A 220 -24.12 -13.33 3.46
C GLY A 220 -24.36 -11.82 3.39
N VAL A 221 -24.37 -11.22 2.19
CA VAL A 221 -24.51 -9.77 1.99
C VAL A 221 -25.91 -9.33 2.36
N ARG A 222 -26.05 -8.55 3.44
CA ARG A 222 -27.32 -7.98 3.92
C ARG A 222 -27.49 -6.53 3.50
N MET A 223 -26.38 -5.78 3.37
CA MET A 223 -26.41 -4.38 2.99
C MET A 223 -25.20 -4.02 2.15
N VAL A 224 -25.45 -3.31 1.05
CA VAL A 224 -24.41 -2.69 0.23
C VAL A 224 -24.51 -1.17 0.37
N VAL A 225 -23.37 -0.54 0.69
CA VAL A 225 -23.24 0.92 0.87
C VAL A 225 -22.42 1.48 -0.28
N GLY A 226 -22.96 2.46 -1.01
CA GLY A 226 -22.24 3.09 -2.12
C GLY A 226 -22.78 4.47 -2.49
N ASP A 227 -22.19 5.09 -3.52
CA ASP A 227 -22.76 6.35 -4.05
C ASP A 227 -24.06 6.06 -4.83
N LYS A 228 -24.88 7.08 -5.02
CA LYS A 228 -26.17 6.98 -5.75
C LYS A 228 -25.95 6.98 -7.27
N ALA A 229 -25.02 6.21 -7.80
CA ALA A 229 -24.92 5.97 -9.24
C ALA A 229 -26.03 5.00 -9.68
N ALA A 230 -26.81 5.38 -10.68
CA ALA A 230 -27.97 4.57 -11.11
C ALA A 230 -27.53 3.17 -11.58
N GLY A 231 -26.42 3.08 -12.28
CA GLY A 231 -25.85 1.81 -12.75
C GLY A 231 -25.47 0.86 -11.61
N MET A 232 -24.84 1.38 -10.56
CA MET A 232 -24.46 0.60 -9.39
C MET A 232 -25.69 0.08 -8.64
N VAL A 233 -26.67 0.95 -8.38
CA VAL A 233 -27.89 0.56 -7.64
C VAL A 233 -28.66 -0.55 -8.36
N GLY A 234 -28.80 -0.44 -9.69
CA GLY A 234 -29.43 -1.47 -10.50
C GLY A 234 -28.69 -2.81 -10.46
N SER A 235 -27.37 -2.76 -10.61
CA SER A 235 -26.53 -3.96 -10.57
C SER A 235 -26.52 -4.67 -9.21
N ILE A 236 -26.61 -3.90 -8.10
CA ILE A 236 -26.74 -4.48 -6.75
C ILE A 236 -28.05 -5.28 -6.64
N ALA A 237 -29.17 -4.72 -7.10
CA ALA A 237 -30.46 -5.40 -7.04
C ALA A 237 -30.49 -6.68 -7.91
N GLU A 238 -29.76 -6.69 -9.02
CA GLU A 238 -29.64 -7.83 -9.92
C GLU A 238 -28.76 -8.96 -9.34
N VAL A 239 -27.56 -8.63 -8.83
CA VAL A 239 -26.59 -9.63 -8.38
C VAL A 239 -26.86 -10.11 -6.95
N PHE A 240 -27.32 -9.22 -6.08
CA PHE A 240 -27.65 -9.46 -4.68
C PHE A 240 -29.08 -9.00 -4.34
N PRO A 241 -30.12 -9.70 -4.83
CA PRO A 241 -31.51 -9.25 -4.68
C PRO A 241 -31.99 -9.16 -3.22
N GLU A 242 -31.39 -9.93 -2.31
CA GLU A 242 -31.71 -9.90 -0.88
C GLU A 242 -31.00 -8.76 -0.14
N ALA A 243 -29.95 -8.21 -0.71
CA ALA A 243 -29.18 -7.14 -0.10
C ALA A 243 -29.91 -5.80 -0.20
N ARG A 244 -29.92 -5.06 0.91
CA ARG A 244 -30.45 -3.70 0.94
C ARG A 244 -29.39 -2.71 0.48
N TYR A 245 -29.76 -1.79 -0.39
CA TYR A 245 -28.87 -0.70 -0.75
C TYR A 245 -29.01 0.45 0.27
N GLN A 246 -27.86 1.00 0.70
CA GLN A 246 -27.76 2.20 1.52
C GLN A 246 -26.85 3.22 0.85
N ARG A 247 -27.37 4.44 0.66
CA ARG A 247 -26.53 5.52 0.15
C ARG A 247 -25.42 5.89 1.14
N CYS A 248 -24.20 6.04 0.65
CA CYS A 248 -23.05 6.49 1.44
C CYS A 248 -23.31 7.91 1.99
N THR A 249 -23.23 8.05 3.32
CA THR A 249 -23.46 9.33 3.99
C THR A 249 -22.40 10.37 3.66
N VAL A 250 -21.15 9.95 3.42
CA VAL A 250 -20.05 10.85 3.04
C VAL A 250 -20.32 11.46 1.66
N HIS A 251 -20.69 10.63 0.67
CA HIS A 251 -21.06 11.12 -0.66
C HIS A 251 -22.33 11.98 -0.62
N PHE A 252 -23.32 11.59 0.18
CA PHE A 252 -24.51 12.40 0.39
C PHE A 252 -24.16 13.80 0.92
N TYR A 253 -23.34 13.89 1.98
CA TYR A 253 -22.93 15.17 2.54
C TYR A 253 -22.12 15.99 1.55
N ARG A 254 -21.16 15.37 0.86
CA ARG A 254 -20.37 16.04 -0.16
C ARG A 254 -21.25 16.63 -1.26
N ASN A 255 -22.23 15.88 -1.73
CA ASN A 255 -23.14 16.32 -2.79
C ASN A 255 -24.05 17.48 -2.33
N VAL A 256 -24.53 17.45 -1.09
CA VAL A 256 -25.32 18.57 -0.53
C VAL A 256 -24.41 19.79 -0.34
N LEU A 257 -23.28 19.66 0.31
CA LEU A 257 -22.37 20.75 0.63
C LEU A 257 -21.72 21.38 -0.62
N ALA A 258 -21.60 20.63 -1.72
CA ALA A 258 -21.13 21.17 -2.99
C ALA A 258 -22.08 22.24 -3.57
N LYS A 259 -23.40 22.12 -3.29
CA LYS A 259 -24.43 23.06 -3.70
C LYS A 259 -24.57 24.26 -2.75
N VAL A 260 -23.94 24.21 -1.57
CA VAL A 260 -24.01 25.27 -0.55
C VAL A 260 -22.83 26.23 -0.70
N PRO A 261 -23.05 27.56 -0.67
CA PRO A 261 -21.99 28.56 -0.66
C PRO A 261 -20.97 28.31 0.45
N LYS A 262 -19.68 28.56 0.18
CA LYS A 262 -18.59 28.25 1.11
C LYS A 262 -18.82 28.81 2.53
N SER A 263 -19.33 30.03 2.65
CA SER A 263 -19.63 30.72 3.93
C SER A 263 -20.67 30.01 4.78
N LYS A 264 -21.65 29.31 4.15
CA LYS A 264 -22.76 28.62 4.82
C LYS A 264 -22.53 27.12 5.03
N ARG A 265 -21.44 26.56 4.49
CA ARG A 265 -21.14 25.12 4.59
C ARG A 265 -21.02 24.61 6.04
N PRO A 266 -20.39 25.32 6.99
CA PRO A 266 -20.30 24.84 8.37
C PRO A 266 -21.69 24.69 9.01
N GLN A 267 -22.60 25.65 8.78
CA GLN A 267 -23.99 25.60 9.26
C GLN A 267 -24.74 24.42 8.66
N ALA A 268 -24.69 24.27 7.31
CA ALA A 268 -25.36 23.17 6.62
C ALA A 268 -24.81 21.79 7.07
N ALA A 269 -23.52 21.69 7.32
CA ALA A 269 -22.91 20.45 7.81
C ALA A 269 -23.41 20.09 9.23
N ALA A 270 -23.58 21.07 10.12
CA ALA A 270 -24.16 20.86 11.45
C ALA A 270 -25.60 20.38 11.36
N MET A 271 -26.42 20.99 10.48
CA MET A 271 -27.80 20.59 10.24
C MET A 271 -27.91 19.16 9.71
N LEU A 272 -27.06 18.77 8.75
CA LEU A 272 -27.04 17.40 8.22
C LEU A 272 -26.60 16.38 9.29
N LYS A 273 -25.63 16.70 10.14
CA LYS A 273 -25.20 15.84 11.26
C LYS A 273 -26.33 15.64 12.27
N ALA A 274 -27.15 16.67 12.53
CA ALA A 274 -28.26 16.59 13.45
C ALA A 274 -29.31 15.54 13.02
N ILE A 275 -29.49 15.29 11.72
CA ILE A 275 -30.40 14.23 11.22
C ILE A 275 -29.94 12.85 11.70
N HIS A 276 -28.64 12.59 11.67
CA HIS A 276 -28.08 11.29 12.07
C HIS A 276 -27.92 11.13 13.58
N ALA A 277 -28.08 12.20 14.34
CA ALA A 277 -28.02 12.19 15.79
C ALA A 277 -29.38 11.90 16.45
N MET A 278 -30.46 11.79 15.67
CA MET A 278 -31.81 11.50 16.21
C MET A 278 -31.90 10.07 16.72
N GLU A 279 -32.70 9.91 17.78
CA GLU A 279 -32.82 8.64 18.51
C GLU A 279 -33.69 7.61 17.75
N SER A 280 -34.68 8.08 16.98
CA SER A 280 -35.57 7.21 16.19
C SER A 280 -35.55 7.54 14.71
N ARG A 281 -36.07 6.63 13.90
CA ARG A 281 -36.21 6.81 12.45
C ARG A 281 -37.23 7.91 12.11
N GLU A 282 -38.28 7.94 12.86
CA GLU A 282 -39.38 8.92 12.71
C GLU A 282 -38.87 10.34 13.03
N ALA A 283 -38.14 10.48 14.14
CA ALA A 283 -37.51 11.75 14.51
C ALA A 283 -36.48 12.19 13.48
N ALA A 284 -35.65 11.25 12.95
CA ALA A 284 -34.70 11.54 11.90
C ALA A 284 -35.38 11.96 10.58
N ALA A 285 -36.52 11.37 10.22
CA ALA A 285 -37.28 11.77 9.04
C ALA A 285 -37.87 13.17 9.19
N ALA A 286 -38.51 13.47 10.31
CA ALA A 286 -39.03 14.80 10.61
C ALA A 286 -37.92 15.87 10.63
N LYS A 287 -36.75 15.52 11.23
CA LYS A 287 -35.58 16.40 11.22
C LYS A 287 -35.03 16.63 9.81
N ALA A 288 -35.05 15.60 8.96
CA ALA A 288 -34.59 15.72 7.57
C ALA A 288 -35.48 16.64 6.75
N GLU A 289 -36.79 16.61 6.97
CA GLU A 289 -37.74 17.53 6.32
C GLU A 289 -37.53 18.97 6.79
N ALA A 290 -37.37 19.20 8.09
CA ALA A 290 -37.07 20.52 8.64
C ALA A 290 -35.75 21.07 8.07
N VAL A 291 -34.69 20.26 8.05
CA VAL A 291 -33.39 20.64 7.46
C VAL A 291 -33.50 20.93 5.97
N ALA A 292 -34.33 20.19 5.23
CA ALA A 292 -34.55 20.45 3.80
C ALA A 292 -35.20 21.82 3.59
N SER A 293 -36.24 22.14 4.37
CA SER A 293 -36.91 23.44 4.34
C SER A 293 -35.96 24.60 4.70
N ASP A 294 -35.13 24.41 5.75
CA ASP A 294 -34.15 25.41 6.15
C ASP A 294 -33.09 25.65 5.06
N LEU A 295 -32.59 24.58 4.43
CA LEU A 295 -31.63 24.69 3.31
C LEU A 295 -32.28 25.39 2.08
N GLU A 296 -33.53 25.14 1.79
CA GLU A 296 -34.29 25.84 0.72
C GLU A 296 -34.44 27.34 1.03
N SER A 297 -34.75 27.68 2.29
CA SER A 297 -34.87 29.08 2.72
C SER A 297 -33.57 29.86 2.63
N MET A 298 -32.42 29.19 2.68
CA MET A 298 -31.11 29.81 2.51
C MET A 298 -30.83 30.29 1.07
N LYS A 299 -31.81 30.23 0.14
CA LYS A 299 -31.70 30.61 -1.28
C LYS A 299 -30.52 29.92 -1.99
N LEU A 300 -30.44 28.61 -1.86
CA LEU A 300 -29.52 27.78 -2.63
C LEU A 300 -30.03 27.67 -4.07
N LYS A 301 -29.19 27.77 -5.09
CA LYS A 301 -29.53 27.77 -6.52
C LYS A 301 -30.33 26.55 -7.00
N GLU A 302 -30.38 25.47 -6.22
CA GLU A 302 -31.25 24.31 -6.39
C GLU A 302 -31.54 23.67 -5.04
N PRO A 303 -32.81 23.47 -4.63
CA PRO A 303 -33.14 22.77 -3.41
C PRO A 303 -32.69 21.31 -3.51
N PRO A 304 -32.01 20.76 -2.46
CA PRO A 304 -31.65 19.36 -2.46
C PRO A 304 -32.87 18.48 -2.20
N ARG A 305 -33.64 18.14 -3.25
CA ARG A 305 -34.76 17.17 -3.19
C ARG A 305 -34.39 15.79 -2.61
N SER A 306 -33.14 15.60 -2.20
CA SER A 306 -32.62 14.34 -1.72
C SER A 306 -32.65 14.13 -0.20
N CYS A 307 -32.92 15.18 0.60
CA CYS A 307 -32.94 15.04 2.07
C CYS A 307 -34.11 14.18 2.57
N ALA A 308 -35.27 14.32 1.98
CA ALA A 308 -36.46 13.57 2.37
C ALA A 308 -36.40 12.06 2.04
N LYS A 309 -35.50 11.64 1.14
CA LYS A 309 -35.33 10.22 0.78
C LYS A 309 -34.17 9.53 1.51
N ALA A 310 -33.38 10.24 2.31
CA ALA A 310 -32.28 9.69 3.09
C ALA A 310 -32.73 9.31 4.50
N SER A 311 -33.58 8.29 4.60
CA SER A 311 -33.93 7.72 5.90
C SER A 311 -32.76 6.88 6.41
N PRO A 312 -32.10 7.25 7.52
CA PRO A 312 -31.00 6.47 8.07
C PRO A 312 -31.55 5.22 8.75
N ARG A 313 -31.23 4.06 8.19
CA ARG A 313 -31.31 2.83 8.98
C ARG A 313 -30.00 2.67 9.75
N ARG A 314 -29.97 3.13 11.00
CA ARG A 314 -28.94 2.69 11.94
C ARG A 314 -29.17 1.22 12.25
N SER A 315 -28.29 0.33 11.79
CA SER A 315 -28.01 -0.88 12.52
C SER A 315 -27.23 -0.48 13.78
N ARG A 316 -27.77 -0.80 14.95
CA ARG A 316 -27.03 -0.81 16.21
C ARG A 316 -25.91 -1.85 16.08
N THR A 317 -24.75 -1.49 15.62
CA THR A 317 -23.50 -2.21 15.84
C THR A 317 -22.40 -1.51 15.07
N ALA A 318 -21.70 -0.66 15.71
CA ALA A 318 -20.29 -0.38 15.59
C ALA A 318 -19.95 0.79 16.50
N ARG A 319 -19.91 0.51 17.81
CA ARG A 319 -18.93 1.21 18.64
C ARG A 319 -17.62 0.44 18.46
N CYS A 320 -16.71 1.05 17.79
CA CYS A 320 -15.25 0.98 17.97
C CYS A 320 -14.66 2.19 17.30
#